data_35a7d306452c67e32baa62aef1748d81
#
_entry.id   35a7d306452c67e32baa62aef1748d81
#
_cell.length_a   1.000
_cell.length_b   1.000
_cell.length_c   1.000
_cell.angle_alpha   90.00
_cell.angle_beta   90.00
_cell.angle_gamma   90.00
#
_symmetry.space_group_name_H-M   'P 1'
#
loop_
_entity.id
_entity.type
_entity.pdbx_description
1 polymer ?
#
loop_
_entity_poly.entity_id
_entity_poly.type
_entity_poly.pdbx_seq_one_letter_code
_entity_poly.pdbx_strand_id
1 'polypeptide(L)'
;MDPTIVEDFYSAGTINATAGNRLAYMPELTYYLSLDKDLTFMGKPAFANLDYSYNGVRRDDVSDDSFILPSYALTNFRAGVENSNSVMELYITNVFDEDGYLSRYNDFDDTANPPAQGFGIRQTRTKPRVIGIRYRYRY
;
A
#
# COMPACT_ATOMS: atom_id res chain seq x y z
N MET A 1 27.50 9.99 8.21
CA MET A 1 27.47 10.14 6.75
C MET A 1 28.05 11.49 6.42
N ASP A 2 29.09 11.56 5.62
CA ASP A 2 29.75 12.82 5.28
C ASP A 2 28.80 13.68 4.44
N PRO A 3 28.41 14.88 4.85
CA PRO A 3 27.49 15.74 4.09
C PRO A 3 28.02 16.11 2.70
N THR A 4 29.34 16.13 2.50
CA THR A 4 29.98 16.42 1.21
C THR A 4 29.70 15.34 0.15
N ILE A 5 29.55 14.08 0.55
CA ILE A 5 29.22 12.99 -0.39
C ILE A 5 27.80 13.13 -0.93
N VAL A 6 26.90 13.69 -0.13
CA VAL A 6 25.51 13.91 -0.54
C VAL A 6 25.44 15.06 -1.54
N GLU A 7 26.18 16.15 -1.33
CA GLU A 7 26.20 17.29 -2.23
C GLU A 7 26.82 16.93 -3.60
N ASP A 8 27.87 16.11 -3.64
CA ASP A 8 28.49 15.69 -4.90
C ASP A 8 27.61 14.76 -5.74
N PHE A 9 26.83 13.93 -5.08
CA PHE A 9 25.90 13.03 -5.80
C PHE A 9 24.71 13.79 -6.40
N TYR A 10 24.28 14.86 -5.75
CA TYR A 10 23.13 15.67 -6.18
C TYR A 10 23.53 16.87 -7.05
N SER A 11 24.78 17.32 -7.01
CA SER A 11 25.29 18.40 -7.87
C SER A 11 25.42 18.02 -9.35
N ALA A 12 25.25 16.75 -9.69
CA ALA A 12 25.14 16.28 -11.08
C ALA A 12 23.81 16.71 -11.76
N GLY A 13 23.02 17.57 -11.13
CA GLY A 13 21.90 18.29 -11.76
C GLY A 13 20.58 17.54 -11.87
N THR A 14 20.44 16.41 -11.20
CA THR A 14 19.26 15.54 -11.38
C THR A 14 18.31 15.49 -10.18
N ILE A 15 18.77 15.78 -8.97
CA ILE A 15 17.93 15.72 -7.77
C ILE A 15 18.25 16.88 -6.83
N ASN A 16 17.27 17.75 -6.60
CA ASN A 16 17.35 18.83 -5.63
C ASN A 16 16.90 18.33 -4.26
N ALA A 17 17.83 17.80 -3.45
CA ALA A 17 17.53 17.27 -2.15
C ALA A 17 18.36 17.90 -1.05
N THR A 18 17.71 18.29 0.03
CA THR A 18 18.34 18.85 1.22
C THR A 18 18.68 17.74 2.22
N ALA A 19 19.83 17.89 2.91
CA ALA A 19 20.20 16.97 3.98
C ALA A 19 19.12 16.92 5.07
N GLY A 20 18.64 15.74 5.40
CA GLY A 20 17.52 15.52 6.32
C GLY A 20 16.19 15.22 5.65
N ASN A 21 16.11 15.26 4.33
CA ASN A 21 14.95 14.81 3.59
C ASN A 21 14.66 13.33 3.85
N ARG A 22 13.39 13.00 3.82
CA ARG A 22 12.94 11.63 4.05
C ARG A 22 13.19 10.76 2.84
N LEU A 23 13.43 9.49 3.10
CA LEU A 23 13.51 8.49 2.03
C LEU A 23 12.17 8.40 1.29
N ALA A 24 12.26 8.21 -0.01
CA ALA A 24 11.11 7.98 -0.86
C ALA A 24 10.26 6.80 -0.35
N TYR A 25 8.95 6.94 -0.44
CA TYR A 25 7.96 5.93 -0.04
C TYR A 25 7.99 5.49 1.43
N MET A 26 8.78 6.13 2.28
CA MET A 26 8.82 5.83 3.71
C MET A 26 7.80 6.69 4.48
N PRO A 27 6.73 6.11 5.01
CA PRO A 27 5.75 6.83 5.81
C PRO A 27 6.30 7.19 7.19
N GLU A 28 5.80 8.28 7.76
CA GLU A 28 6.12 8.65 9.14
C GLU A 28 5.59 7.66 10.17
N LEU A 29 4.41 7.13 9.88
CA LEU A 29 3.70 6.23 10.75
C LEU A 29 3.01 5.15 9.92
N THR A 30 3.22 3.93 10.31
CA THR A 30 2.51 2.76 9.79
C THR A 30 2.10 1.91 10.97
N TYR A 31 0.86 1.46 10.99
CA TYR A 31 0.42 0.49 11.99
C TYR A 31 -0.60 -0.48 11.41
N TYR A 32 -0.67 -1.62 12.05
CA TYR A 32 -1.58 -2.70 11.72
C TYR A 32 -2.29 -3.18 12.99
N LEU A 33 -3.58 -3.35 12.91
CA LEU A 33 -4.43 -3.89 13.97
C LEU A 33 -5.20 -5.07 13.41
N SER A 34 -5.25 -6.15 14.17
CA SER A 34 -6.05 -7.34 13.84
C SER A 34 -6.91 -7.72 15.03
N LEU A 35 -8.16 -8.03 14.77
CA LEU A 35 -9.10 -8.57 15.72
C LEU A 35 -9.60 -9.91 15.22
N ASP A 36 -9.26 -10.95 15.95
CA ASP A 36 -9.71 -12.32 15.69
C ASP A 36 -10.71 -12.76 16.74
N LYS A 37 -11.79 -13.39 16.32
CA LYS A 37 -12.83 -13.91 17.19
C LYS A 37 -13.27 -15.30 16.77
N ASP A 38 -13.11 -16.26 17.68
CA ASP A 38 -13.72 -17.57 17.57
C ASP A 38 -15.18 -17.50 18.00
N LEU A 39 -16.02 -18.13 17.23
CA LEU A 39 -17.48 -18.11 17.35
C LEU A 39 -18.04 -19.52 17.22
N THR A 40 -19.31 -19.65 17.56
CA THR A 40 -20.11 -20.83 17.22
C THR A 40 -21.31 -20.40 16.41
N PHE A 41 -21.47 -20.95 15.23
CA PHE A 41 -22.62 -20.67 14.37
C PHE A 41 -23.36 -21.95 14.03
N MET A 42 -24.62 -22.01 14.40
CA MET A 42 -25.48 -23.22 14.22
C MET A 42 -24.84 -24.51 14.78
N GLY A 43 -24.16 -24.41 15.93
CA GLY A 43 -23.49 -25.53 16.57
C GLY A 43 -22.17 -25.96 15.94
N LYS A 44 -21.63 -25.22 14.98
CA LYS A 44 -20.34 -25.45 14.32
C LYS A 44 -19.32 -24.41 14.71
N PRO A 45 -18.03 -24.76 14.78
CA PRO A 45 -16.96 -23.76 14.92
C PRO A 45 -17.02 -22.74 13.78
N ALA A 46 -16.86 -21.50 14.14
CA ALA A 46 -16.85 -20.37 13.22
C ALA A 46 -15.81 -19.36 13.67
N PHE A 47 -15.41 -18.49 12.77
CA PHE A 47 -14.47 -17.41 13.06
C PHE A 47 -14.89 -16.12 12.38
N ALA A 48 -14.45 -15.01 12.92
CA ALA A 48 -14.47 -13.71 12.28
C ALA A 48 -13.14 -13.02 12.53
N ASN A 49 -12.63 -12.33 11.52
CA ASN A 49 -11.41 -11.54 11.59
C ASN A 49 -11.65 -10.18 10.93
N LEU A 50 -11.12 -9.14 11.55
CA LEU A 50 -11.12 -7.78 11.06
C LEU A 50 -9.69 -7.26 11.11
N ASP A 51 -9.13 -6.90 9.96
CA ASP A 51 -7.81 -6.32 9.82
C ASP A 51 -7.92 -4.85 9.43
N TYR A 52 -7.12 -4.01 10.07
CA TYR A 52 -6.99 -2.61 9.75
C TYR A 52 -5.51 -2.25 9.59
N SER A 53 -5.15 -1.65 8.46
CA SER A 53 -3.80 -1.17 8.19
C SER A 53 -3.82 0.30 7.81
N TYR A 54 -2.95 1.09 8.44
CA TYR A 54 -2.77 2.51 8.15
C TYR A 54 -1.38 2.76 7.59
N ASN A 55 -1.31 3.51 6.50
CA ASN A 55 -0.09 4.04 5.93
C ASN A 55 -0.14 5.56 5.94
N GLY A 56 0.79 6.18 6.67
CA GLY A 56 0.89 7.62 6.78
C GLY A 56 1.34 8.31 5.50
N VAL A 57 1.39 9.62 5.57
CA VAL A 57 1.90 10.49 4.50
C VAL A 57 3.33 10.13 4.17
N ARG A 58 3.67 10.10 2.89
CA ARG A 58 5.01 9.85 2.38
C ARG A 58 5.29 10.68 1.13
N ARG A 59 6.51 10.65 0.66
CA ARG A 59 6.94 11.34 -0.57
C ARG A 59 7.30 10.31 -1.63
N ASP A 60 7.13 10.64 -2.90
CA ASP A 60 7.49 9.78 -4.02
C ASP A 60 8.99 9.80 -4.32
N ASP A 61 9.69 10.86 -3.90
CA ASP A 61 11.12 11.05 -4.08
C ASP A 61 11.75 11.75 -2.87
N VAL A 62 13.08 11.81 -2.83
CA VAL A 62 13.87 12.51 -1.81
C VAL A 62 14.04 14.00 -2.11
N SER A 63 13.65 14.47 -3.30
CA SER A 63 13.78 15.87 -3.73
C SER A 63 12.84 16.80 -2.95
N ASP A 64 13.22 18.08 -2.85
CA ASP A 64 12.46 19.09 -2.11
C ASP A 64 11.08 19.36 -2.75
N ASP A 65 10.97 19.18 -4.05
CA ASP A 65 9.77 19.33 -4.87
C ASP A 65 8.99 18.01 -5.09
N SER A 66 9.34 16.98 -4.33
CA SER A 66 8.71 15.67 -4.40
C SER A 66 7.19 15.74 -4.14
N PHE A 67 6.44 14.88 -4.83
CA PHE A 67 5.00 14.79 -4.64
C PHE A 67 4.65 14.13 -3.31
N ILE A 68 3.71 14.73 -2.60
CA ILE A 68 3.19 14.17 -1.35
C ILE A 68 2.12 13.13 -1.67
N LEU A 69 2.38 11.89 -1.29
CA LEU A 69 1.42 10.80 -1.33
C LEU A 69 0.59 10.83 -0.05
N PRO A 70 -0.72 11.09 -0.12
CA PRO A 70 -1.60 11.11 1.04
C PRO A 70 -1.58 9.80 1.82
N SER A 71 -1.90 9.87 3.09
CA SER A 71 -2.16 8.69 3.91
C SER A 71 -3.41 7.96 3.42
N TYR A 72 -3.45 6.65 3.67
CA TYR A 72 -4.64 5.83 3.44
C TYR A 72 -4.74 4.72 4.48
N ALA A 73 -5.94 4.16 4.62
CA ALA A 73 -6.19 3.03 5.48
C ALA A 73 -6.99 1.95 4.76
N LEU A 74 -6.60 0.70 4.94
CA LEU A 74 -7.31 -0.44 4.39
C LEU A 74 -7.91 -1.26 5.52
N THR A 75 -9.17 -1.62 5.35
CA THR A 75 -9.89 -2.51 6.25
C THR A 75 -10.28 -3.76 5.48
N ASN A 76 -9.96 -4.93 6.04
CA ASN A 76 -10.36 -6.21 5.50
C ASN A 76 -11.20 -6.95 6.53
N PHE A 77 -12.16 -7.69 6.04
CA PHE A 77 -13.01 -8.54 6.87
C PHE A 77 -13.08 -9.94 6.28
N ARG A 78 -13.08 -10.94 7.14
CA ARG A 78 -13.39 -12.33 6.78
C ARG A 78 -14.15 -13.02 7.90
N ALA A 79 -15.07 -13.88 7.52
CA ALA A 79 -15.78 -14.73 8.46
C ALA A 79 -16.06 -16.09 7.81
N GLY A 80 -16.00 -17.13 8.59
CA GLY A 80 -16.18 -18.48 8.06
C GLY A 80 -16.73 -19.44 9.08
N VAL A 81 -17.20 -20.56 8.54
CA VAL A 81 -17.70 -21.70 9.32
C VAL A 81 -16.86 -22.92 8.97
N GLU A 82 -16.46 -23.64 9.99
CA GLU A 82 -15.69 -24.87 9.86
C GLU A 82 -16.59 -26.09 10.06
N ASN A 83 -16.38 -27.08 9.25
CA ASN A 83 -16.94 -28.41 9.41
C ASN A 83 -15.77 -29.40 9.43
N SER A 84 -15.98 -30.64 9.81
CA SER A 84 -14.93 -31.66 9.98
C SER A 84 -13.93 -31.73 8.85
N ASN A 85 -14.39 -31.57 7.61
CA ASN A 85 -13.57 -31.70 6.40
C ASN A 85 -13.62 -30.45 5.48
N SER A 86 -14.30 -29.40 5.89
CA SER A 86 -14.47 -28.24 5.00
C SER A 86 -14.54 -26.93 5.76
N VAL A 87 -14.11 -25.88 5.10
CA VAL A 87 -14.23 -24.48 5.56
C VAL A 87 -14.89 -23.66 4.46
N MET A 88 -15.92 -22.93 4.82
CA MET A 88 -16.54 -21.92 3.96
C MET A 88 -16.27 -20.53 4.56
N GLU A 89 -15.71 -19.65 3.78
CA GLU A 89 -15.28 -18.31 4.19
C GLU A 89 -15.87 -17.26 3.24
N LEU A 90 -16.50 -16.23 3.79
CA LEU A 90 -16.78 -14.97 3.13
C LEU A 90 -15.63 -14.02 3.44
N TYR A 91 -15.12 -13.31 2.45
CA TYR A 91 -14.12 -12.28 2.66
C TYR A 91 -14.46 -10.99 1.90
N ILE A 92 -14.07 -9.87 2.48
CA ILE A 92 -14.16 -8.54 1.90
C ILE A 92 -12.81 -7.87 2.08
N THR A 93 -12.13 -7.58 1.00
CA THR A 93 -10.91 -6.77 1.03
C THR A 93 -11.24 -5.33 0.68
N ASN A 94 -10.55 -4.40 1.32
CA ASN A 94 -10.80 -2.98 1.17
C ASN A 94 -12.28 -2.63 1.38
N VAL A 95 -12.80 -2.89 2.58
CA VAL A 95 -14.23 -2.77 2.94
C VAL A 95 -14.80 -1.40 2.57
N PHE A 96 -14.03 -0.34 2.74
CA PHE A 96 -14.47 1.05 2.49
C PHE A 96 -14.20 1.54 1.06
N ASP A 97 -13.64 0.68 0.20
CA ASP A 97 -13.26 1.01 -1.18
C ASP A 97 -12.29 2.20 -1.26
N GLU A 98 -11.32 2.22 -0.34
CA GLU A 98 -10.31 3.28 -0.25
C GLU A 98 -9.42 3.30 -1.49
N ASP A 99 -9.28 4.46 -2.11
CA ASP A 99 -8.46 4.68 -3.30
C ASP A 99 -7.15 5.41 -2.92
N GLY A 100 -6.24 4.69 -2.29
CA GLY A 100 -4.95 5.21 -1.85
C GLY A 100 -3.86 5.09 -2.92
N TYR A 101 -2.93 6.04 -2.95
CA TYR A 101 -1.75 5.97 -3.81
C TYR A 101 -0.69 5.06 -3.18
N LEU A 102 -0.27 4.01 -3.88
CA LEU A 102 0.84 3.15 -3.47
C LEU A 102 2.17 3.71 -3.95
N SER A 103 2.23 4.17 -5.19
CA SER A 103 3.37 4.85 -5.77
C SER A 103 2.94 5.85 -6.83
N ARG A 104 3.81 6.82 -7.07
CA ARG A 104 3.71 7.77 -8.18
C ARG A 104 5.12 8.11 -8.62
N TYR A 105 5.34 8.20 -9.92
CA TYR A 105 6.58 8.72 -10.50
C TYR A 105 6.30 9.34 -11.85
N ASN A 106 7.15 10.30 -12.22
CA ASN A 106 7.12 10.87 -13.54
C ASN A 106 7.89 9.95 -14.49
N ASP A 107 7.28 9.61 -15.60
CA ASP A 107 7.92 8.84 -16.66
C ASP A 107 8.58 9.82 -17.62
N PHE A 108 9.89 9.65 -17.86
CA PHE A 108 10.61 10.41 -18.87
C PHE A 108 10.65 9.58 -20.14
N ASP A 109 10.27 10.18 -21.25
CA ASP A 109 10.44 9.54 -22.56
C ASP A 109 11.88 9.79 -23.08
N ASP A 110 12.76 8.88 -22.74
CA ASP A 110 14.16 8.91 -23.22
C ASP A 110 14.29 8.64 -24.73
N THR A 111 13.21 8.24 -25.40
CA THR A 111 13.22 7.90 -26.82
C THR A 111 13.01 9.11 -27.74
N ALA A 112 12.55 10.22 -27.21
CA ALA A 112 12.38 11.45 -27.95
C ALA A 112 13.73 12.13 -28.21
N ASN A 113 13.98 12.61 -29.44
CA ASN A 113 15.18 13.37 -29.77
C ASN A 113 14.79 14.77 -30.31
N PRO A 114 15.02 15.89 -29.60
CA PRO A 114 15.58 15.93 -28.22
C PRO A 114 14.67 15.24 -27.19
N PRO A 115 15.24 14.75 -26.08
CA PRO A 115 14.44 14.11 -25.02
C PRO A 115 13.31 15.05 -24.64
N ALA A 116 12.09 14.67 -25.01
CA ALA A 116 10.93 15.35 -24.52
C ALA A 116 10.80 14.96 -23.06
N GLN A 117 10.65 15.92 -22.18
CA GLN A 117 10.10 15.63 -20.87
C GLN A 117 8.68 15.11 -21.12
N GLY A 118 8.59 13.83 -21.38
CA GLY A 118 7.34 13.12 -21.64
C GLY A 118 6.59 13.01 -20.35
N PHE A 119 5.52 13.72 -20.27
CA PHE A 119 4.71 13.89 -19.09
C PHE A 119 3.75 12.72 -18.88
N GLY A 120 4.29 11.51 -18.78
CA GLY A 120 3.56 10.37 -18.29
C GLY A 120 3.67 10.30 -16.76
N ILE A 121 2.59 10.54 -16.05
CA ILE A 121 2.54 10.23 -14.62
C ILE A 121 2.07 8.79 -14.47
N ARG A 122 2.93 7.92 -13.98
CA ARG A 122 2.54 6.57 -13.59
C ARG A 122 2.13 6.55 -12.13
N GLN A 123 0.99 5.92 -11.87
CA GLN A 123 0.44 5.79 -10.51
C GLN A 123 0.02 4.36 -10.27
N THR A 124 0.38 3.83 -9.12
CA THR A 124 -0.16 2.57 -8.62
C THR A 124 -1.08 2.90 -7.45
N ARG A 125 -2.28 2.34 -7.48
CA ARG A 125 -3.30 2.56 -6.46
C ARG A 125 -3.61 1.28 -5.70
N THR A 126 -4.27 1.41 -4.56
CA THR A 126 -4.84 0.29 -3.83
C THR A 126 -5.83 -0.47 -4.71
N LYS A 127 -5.96 -1.77 -4.46
CA LYS A 127 -6.98 -2.56 -5.15
C LYS A 127 -8.37 -2.10 -4.69
N PRO A 128 -9.36 -2.04 -5.59
CA PRO A 128 -10.74 -1.74 -5.22
C PRO A 128 -11.28 -2.81 -4.27
N ARG A 129 -12.42 -2.53 -3.67
CA ARG A 129 -13.13 -3.50 -2.83
C ARG A 129 -13.43 -4.77 -3.61
N VAL A 130 -13.09 -5.90 -3.01
CA VAL A 130 -13.42 -7.22 -3.52
C VAL A 130 -14.21 -7.98 -2.47
N ILE A 131 -15.34 -8.56 -2.87
CA ILE A 131 -16.15 -9.44 -2.06
C ILE A 131 -16.10 -10.83 -2.70
N GLY A 132 -15.81 -11.85 -1.90
CA GLY A 132 -15.70 -13.20 -2.43
C GLY A 132 -16.02 -14.26 -1.40
N ILE A 133 -16.27 -15.46 -1.90
CA ILE A 133 -16.48 -16.66 -1.11
C ILE A 133 -15.37 -17.65 -1.43
N ARG A 134 -14.81 -18.27 -0.41
CA ARG A 134 -13.82 -19.34 -0.54
C ARG A 134 -14.36 -20.61 0.12
N TYR A 135 -14.32 -21.69 -0.63
CA TYR A 135 -14.60 -23.02 -0.09
C TYR A 135 -13.36 -23.88 -0.16
N ARG A 136 -13.03 -24.54 0.92
CA ARG A 136 -11.88 -25.42 1.02
C ARG A 136 -12.35 -26.78 1.58
N TYR A 137 -11.98 -27.85 0.90
CA TYR A 137 -12.26 -29.21 1.32
C TYR A 137 -10.95 -29.97 1.54
N ARG A 138 -10.91 -30.81 2.59
CA ARG A 138 -9.77 -31.68 2.90
C ARG A 138 -10.25 -33.11 2.78
N TYR A 139 -9.50 -33.90 2.03
CA TYR A 139 -9.74 -35.34 1.87
C TYR A 139 -9.23 -36.10 3.08
#